data_8e04203a2dbb8049890b6a1f4c444999
#
_entry.id   8e04203a2dbb8049890b6a1f4c444999
#
_cell.length_a   1.000
_cell.length_b   1.000
_cell.length_c   1.000
_cell.angle_alpha   90.00
_cell.angle_beta   90.00
_cell.angle_gamma   90.00
#
_symmetry.space_group_name_H-M   'P 1'
#
loop_
_entity.id
_entity.type
_entity.pdbx_description
1 polymer ?
#
loop_
_entity_poly.entity_id
_entity_poly.type
_entity_poly.pdbx_seq_one_letter_code
_entity_poly.pdbx_strand_id
1 'polypeptide(L)'
;TAQYEAAEQDLLVRVSQAYFDVLTSEDNLELVQAQKKAVGEQLASAKRNFEVGTATITGVRDAQARFDLSNAQEIAADNDLRIKRLALDLAVGLSNAKPKRLANNTKLIDAPTEDVSIWVTQSEAASPAVRQAQLGLEIASLEVNKANAGHKPTIDAQLSYAGARNLNGTATTALSSSNHVFSPSAAVVLNVPLFAGFTTMYRVKETVALEDKARSDYENVRRTTAQATRTAYFGLVAGLSQVKAYEAAEASSQSALDANKLGYSVGVNINIDVLNSQSQLYQTKRDLAKARYDVLVGNLKLRQATGTLTPADLQPINALLAP
;
A
#
# COMPACT_ATOMS: atom_id res chain seq x y z
N THR A 1 15.07 4.92 -13.49
CA THR A 1 13.70 4.71 -14.01
C THR A 1 12.96 3.66 -13.20
N ALA A 2 13.42 2.38 -13.07
CA ALA A 2 12.70 1.31 -12.37
C ALA A 2 12.35 1.62 -10.89
N GLN A 3 13.21 2.32 -10.15
CA GLN A 3 12.92 2.78 -8.79
C GLN A 3 11.81 3.85 -8.76
N TYR A 4 11.81 4.75 -9.74
CA TYR A 4 10.75 5.76 -9.87
C TYR A 4 9.40 5.10 -10.18
N GLU A 5 9.36 4.18 -11.13
CA GLU A 5 8.16 3.42 -11.49
C GLU A 5 7.59 2.64 -10.28
N ALA A 6 8.47 1.99 -9.50
CA ALA A 6 8.07 1.31 -8.26
C ALA A 6 7.47 2.28 -7.23
N ALA A 7 8.10 3.45 -7.04
CA ALA A 7 7.63 4.46 -6.09
C ALA A 7 6.29 5.10 -6.54
N GLU A 8 6.12 5.33 -7.85
CA GLU A 8 4.87 5.82 -8.42
C GLU A 8 3.72 4.83 -8.19
N GLN A 9 3.92 3.55 -8.49
CA GLN A 9 2.92 2.52 -8.27
C GLN A 9 2.59 2.35 -6.78
N ASP A 10 3.59 2.41 -5.90
CA ASP A 10 3.36 2.37 -4.45
C ASP A 10 2.54 3.57 -3.97
N LEU A 11 2.84 4.77 -4.47
CA LEU A 11 2.09 5.98 -4.15
C LEU A 11 0.62 5.85 -4.58
N LEU A 12 0.35 5.36 -5.80
CA LEU A 12 -1.00 5.17 -6.32
C LEU A 12 -1.82 4.22 -5.42
N VAL A 13 -1.24 3.07 -5.04
CA VAL A 13 -1.93 2.11 -4.16
C VAL A 13 -2.12 2.69 -2.76
N ARG A 14 -1.10 3.32 -2.19
CA ARG A 14 -1.15 3.90 -0.85
C ARG A 14 -2.17 5.02 -0.73
N VAL A 15 -2.23 5.93 -1.71
CA VAL A 15 -3.25 6.99 -1.73
C VAL A 15 -4.65 6.40 -1.90
N SER A 16 -4.81 5.43 -2.81
CA SER A 16 -6.08 4.75 -3.02
C SER A 16 -6.53 4.00 -1.76
N GLN A 17 -5.63 3.30 -1.07
CA GLN A 17 -5.92 2.63 0.20
C GLN A 17 -6.39 3.64 1.26
N ALA A 18 -5.66 4.76 1.44
CA ALA A 18 -6.04 5.80 2.40
C ALA A 18 -7.41 6.43 2.06
N TYR A 19 -7.68 6.63 0.76
CA TYR A 19 -8.98 7.12 0.28
C TYR A 19 -10.13 6.19 0.67
N PHE A 20 -10.01 4.90 0.36
CA PHE A 20 -11.04 3.91 0.67
C PHE A 20 -11.13 3.58 2.17
N ASP A 21 -10.03 3.73 2.91
CA ASP A 21 -10.05 3.64 4.38
C ASP A 21 -10.93 4.73 4.99
N VAL A 22 -10.87 5.97 4.49
CA VAL A 22 -11.75 7.06 4.93
C VAL A 22 -13.20 6.73 4.61
N LEU A 23 -13.51 6.29 3.38
CA LEU A 23 -14.88 5.93 3.01
C LEU A 23 -15.43 4.77 3.87
N THR A 24 -14.60 3.75 4.13
CA THR A 24 -14.97 2.64 5.02
C THR A 24 -15.31 3.14 6.43
N SER A 25 -14.53 4.08 6.96
CA SER A 25 -14.77 4.65 8.29
C SER A 25 -15.98 5.59 8.30
N GLU A 26 -16.25 6.32 7.21
CA GLU A 26 -17.49 7.13 7.07
C GLU A 26 -18.73 6.26 7.05
N ASP A 27 -18.75 5.20 6.23
CA ASP A 27 -19.85 4.26 6.15
C ASP A 27 -20.05 3.52 7.49
N ASN A 28 -18.97 3.15 8.16
CA ASN A 28 -19.03 2.54 9.50
C ASN A 28 -19.65 3.49 10.51
N LEU A 29 -19.25 4.76 10.55
CA LEU A 29 -19.82 5.75 11.47
C LEU A 29 -21.32 5.94 11.20
N GLU A 30 -21.75 6.08 9.94
CA GLU A 30 -23.15 6.21 9.55
C GLU A 30 -23.98 5.00 9.99
N LEU A 31 -23.46 3.78 9.77
CA LEU A 31 -24.12 2.54 10.19
C LEU A 31 -24.20 2.41 11.72
N VAL A 32 -23.16 2.79 12.46
CA VAL A 32 -23.18 2.79 13.93
C VAL A 32 -24.19 3.81 14.47
N GLN A 33 -24.28 4.99 13.86
CA GLN A 33 -25.30 6.01 14.22
C GLN A 33 -26.72 5.52 13.95
N ALA A 34 -26.94 4.87 12.80
CA ALA A 34 -28.23 4.25 12.48
C ALA A 34 -28.56 3.11 13.46
N GLN A 35 -27.59 2.28 13.81
CA GLN A 35 -27.76 1.23 14.83
C GLN A 35 -28.12 1.83 16.19
N LYS A 36 -27.38 2.85 16.66
CA LYS A 36 -27.65 3.53 17.94
C LYS A 36 -29.06 4.10 17.97
N LYS A 37 -29.51 4.78 16.90
CA LYS A 37 -30.87 5.31 16.77
C LYS A 37 -31.92 4.19 16.92
N ALA A 38 -31.73 3.10 16.19
CA ALA A 38 -32.65 1.99 16.21
C ALA A 38 -32.70 1.26 17.58
N VAL A 39 -31.53 1.09 18.23
CA VAL A 39 -31.47 0.55 19.61
C VAL A 39 -32.12 1.50 20.61
N GLY A 40 -31.98 2.82 20.42
CA GLY A 40 -32.66 3.85 21.23
C GLY A 40 -34.19 3.80 21.12
N GLU A 41 -34.72 3.59 19.92
CA GLU A 41 -36.16 3.39 19.69
C GLU A 41 -36.65 2.11 20.39
N GLN A 42 -35.86 1.04 20.31
CA GLN A 42 -36.18 -0.23 20.98
C GLN A 42 -36.12 -0.11 22.51
N LEU A 43 -35.17 0.65 23.05
CA LEU A 43 -35.11 0.97 24.48
C LEU A 43 -36.34 1.75 24.96
N ALA A 44 -36.74 2.77 24.18
CA ALA A 44 -37.93 3.57 24.48
C ALA A 44 -39.21 2.70 24.45
N SER A 45 -39.29 1.75 23.51
CA SER A 45 -40.39 0.77 23.45
C SER A 45 -40.38 -0.16 24.65
N ALA A 46 -39.23 -0.70 25.02
CA ALA A 46 -39.09 -1.59 26.17
C ALA A 46 -39.47 -0.91 27.49
N LYS A 47 -39.11 0.37 27.68
CA LYS A 47 -39.50 1.17 28.84
C LYS A 47 -41.01 1.35 28.91
N ARG A 48 -41.64 1.76 27.81
CA ARG A 48 -43.11 1.89 27.76
C ARG A 48 -43.85 0.60 28.04
N ASN A 49 -43.38 -0.52 27.45
CA ASN A 49 -43.99 -1.82 27.67
C ASN A 49 -43.84 -2.31 29.13
N PHE A 50 -42.73 -1.96 29.79
CA PHE A 50 -42.53 -2.24 31.20
C PHE A 50 -43.47 -1.40 32.08
N GLU A 51 -43.64 -0.11 31.79
CA GLU A 51 -44.55 0.78 32.51
C GLU A 51 -46.01 0.31 32.46
N VAL A 52 -46.44 -0.25 31.33
CA VAL A 52 -47.80 -0.82 31.20
C VAL A 52 -47.90 -2.30 31.62
N GLY A 53 -46.79 -2.90 32.12
CA GLY A 53 -46.76 -4.26 32.66
C GLY A 53 -46.71 -5.39 31.61
N THR A 54 -46.43 -5.06 30.34
CA THR A 54 -46.33 -6.08 29.25
C THR A 54 -44.89 -6.55 28.95
N ALA A 55 -43.88 -5.97 29.61
CA ALA A 55 -42.49 -6.36 29.49
C ALA A 55 -41.82 -6.50 30.86
N THR A 56 -40.67 -7.16 30.88
CA THR A 56 -39.87 -7.40 32.10
C THR A 56 -38.82 -6.29 32.28
N ILE A 57 -38.41 -6.03 33.53
CA ILE A 57 -37.30 -5.11 33.83
C ILE A 57 -35.98 -5.56 33.21
N THR A 58 -35.78 -6.90 33.05
CA THR A 58 -34.61 -7.44 32.39
C THR A 58 -34.51 -6.99 30.94
N GLY A 59 -35.63 -6.99 30.18
CA GLY A 59 -35.65 -6.51 28.80
C GLY A 59 -35.31 -5.02 28.68
N VAL A 60 -35.69 -4.19 29.67
CA VAL A 60 -35.28 -2.77 29.73
C VAL A 60 -33.78 -2.66 30.00
N ARG A 61 -33.25 -3.45 30.93
CA ARG A 61 -31.79 -3.44 31.27
C ARG A 61 -30.94 -3.91 30.11
N ASP A 62 -31.35 -4.93 29.36
CA ASP A 62 -30.66 -5.40 28.18
C ASP A 62 -30.64 -4.34 27.07
N ALA A 63 -31.77 -3.69 26.81
CA ALA A 63 -31.85 -2.62 25.84
C ALA A 63 -30.98 -1.40 26.25
N GLN A 64 -30.96 -1.05 27.54
CA GLN A 64 -30.10 0.01 28.07
C GLN A 64 -28.61 -0.33 27.88
N ALA A 65 -28.19 -1.55 28.24
CA ALA A 65 -26.80 -2.00 28.06
C ALA A 65 -26.35 -1.93 26.59
N ARG A 66 -27.23 -2.33 25.66
CA ARG A 66 -26.92 -2.24 24.22
C ARG A 66 -26.89 -0.80 23.71
N PHE A 67 -27.73 0.09 24.23
CA PHE A 67 -27.67 1.50 23.88
C PHE A 67 -26.37 2.13 24.36
N ASP A 68 -25.95 1.86 25.58
CA ASP A 68 -24.70 2.37 26.14
C ASP A 68 -23.48 1.82 25.37
N LEU A 69 -23.50 0.54 24.95
CA LEU A 69 -22.50 -0.05 24.08
C LEU A 69 -22.47 0.63 22.70
N SER A 70 -23.63 0.89 22.10
CA SER A 70 -23.73 1.58 20.81
C SER A 70 -23.18 3.01 20.89
N ASN A 71 -23.36 3.69 22.01
CA ASN A 71 -22.78 5.01 22.25
C ASN A 71 -21.24 4.95 22.30
N ALA A 72 -20.67 3.95 22.99
CA ALA A 72 -19.22 3.74 23.00
C ALA A 72 -18.67 3.42 21.60
N GLN A 73 -19.40 2.60 20.81
CA GLN A 73 -19.04 2.29 19.43
C GLN A 73 -19.06 3.51 18.51
N GLU A 74 -20.05 4.43 18.69
CA GLU A 74 -20.09 5.68 17.92
C GLU A 74 -18.87 6.57 18.20
N ILE A 75 -18.51 6.73 19.48
CA ILE A 75 -17.31 7.51 19.86
C ILE A 75 -16.04 6.91 19.25
N ALA A 76 -15.92 5.58 19.27
CA ALA A 76 -14.78 4.88 18.67
C ALA A 76 -14.75 5.06 17.14
N ALA A 77 -15.89 4.95 16.46
CA ALA A 77 -16.00 5.13 15.02
C ALA A 77 -15.69 6.56 14.57
N ASP A 78 -16.17 7.58 15.32
CA ASP A 78 -15.84 8.98 15.04
C ASP A 78 -14.35 9.27 15.18
N ASN A 79 -13.71 8.71 16.23
CA ASN A 79 -12.27 8.84 16.40
C ASN A 79 -11.48 8.13 15.28
N ASP A 80 -11.89 6.92 14.88
CA ASP A 80 -11.26 6.21 13.76
C ASP A 80 -11.35 7.02 12.46
N LEU A 81 -12.53 7.57 12.16
CA LEU A 81 -12.71 8.42 10.98
C LEU A 81 -11.78 9.64 11.00
N ARG A 82 -11.59 10.29 12.15
CA ARG A 82 -10.63 11.40 12.28
C ARG A 82 -9.21 10.97 11.97
N ILE A 83 -8.78 9.82 12.51
CA ILE A 83 -7.44 9.27 12.26
C ILE A 83 -7.25 8.94 10.76
N LYS A 84 -8.26 8.31 10.12
CA LYS A 84 -8.19 7.97 8.69
C LYS A 84 -8.14 9.21 7.80
N ARG A 85 -8.90 10.28 8.13
CA ARG A 85 -8.81 11.56 7.42
C ARG A 85 -7.43 12.20 7.54
N LEU A 86 -6.82 12.20 8.73
CA LEU A 86 -5.45 12.71 8.90
C LEU A 86 -4.43 11.89 8.09
N ALA A 87 -4.61 10.58 8.01
CA ALA A 87 -3.75 9.72 7.20
C ALA A 87 -3.89 10.02 5.69
N LEU A 88 -5.11 10.27 5.21
CA LEU A 88 -5.35 10.70 3.82
C LEU A 88 -4.72 12.07 3.56
N ASP A 89 -4.96 13.06 4.42
CA ASP A 89 -4.39 14.41 4.30
C ASP A 89 -2.86 14.35 4.19
N LEU A 90 -2.22 13.51 5.03
CA LEU A 90 -0.77 13.29 4.95
C LEU A 90 -0.35 12.64 3.62
N ALA A 91 -1.11 11.66 3.13
CA ALA A 91 -0.77 10.94 1.91
C ALA A 91 -0.87 11.80 0.65
N VAL A 92 -1.85 12.74 0.60
CA VAL A 92 -2.09 13.62 -0.56
C VAL A 92 -1.44 15.00 -0.41
N GLY A 93 -0.93 15.35 0.78
CA GLY A 93 -0.35 16.67 1.05
C GLY A 93 -1.36 17.82 1.07
N LEU A 94 -2.65 17.51 1.28
CA LEU A 94 -3.74 18.48 1.34
C LEU A 94 -4.33 18.48 2.74
N SER A 95 -4.91 19.61 3.15
CA SER A 95 -5.65 19.70 4.40
C SER A 95 -7.14 19.57 4.13
N ASN A 96 -7.85 18.74 4.88
CA ASN A 96 -9.29 18.54 4.77
C ASN A 96 -9.76 17.92 3.44
N ALA A 97 -9.04 16.94 2.95
CA ALA A 97 -9.45 16.17 1.78
C ALA A 97 -10.82 15.50 2.03
N LYS A 98 -11.76 15.72 1.11
CA LYS A 98 -13.12 15.14 1.17
C LYS A 98 -13.26 14.12 0.06
N PRO A 99 -13.10 12.81 0.33
CA PRO A 99 -13.31 11.79 -0.68
C PRO A 99 -14.78 11.73 -1.11
N LYS A 100 -15.01 11.51 -2.40
CA LYS A 100 -16.36 11.24 -2.94
C LYS A 100 -16.75 9.80 -2.65
N ARG A 101 -18.00 9.56 -2.27
CA ARG A 101 -18.52 8.21 -2.00
C ARG A 101 -18.72 7.42 -3.30
N LEU A 102 -18.83 6.09 -3.20
CA LEU A 102 -19.28 5.26 -4.31
C LEU A 102 -20.74 5.59 -4.66
N ALA A 103 -21.05 5.58 -5.94
CA ALA A 103 -22.44 5.73 -6.39
C ALA A 103 -23.26 4.51 -5.95
N ASN A 104 -24.54 4.73 -5.60
CA ASN A 104 -25.46 3.67 -5.25
C ASN A 104 -25.62 2.68 -6.42
N ASN A 105 -25.66 1.39 -6.14
CA ASN A 105 -25.76 0.29 -7.12
C ASN A 105 -24.60 0.19 -8.12
N THR A 106 -23.42 0.57 -7.71
CA THR A 106 -22.23 0.46 -8.57
C THR A 106 -21.89 -1.01 -8.83
N LYS A 107 -21.88 -1.41 -10.10
CA LYS A 107 -21.36 -2.72 -10.49
C LYS A 107 -19.84 -2.73 -10.26
N LEU A 108 -19.39 -3.57 -9.35
CA LEU A 108 -17.96 -3.79 -9.11
C LEU A 108 -17.27 -4.38 -10.35
N ILE A 109 -15.96 -4.29 -10.34
CA ILE A 109 -15.09 -4.84 -11.37
C ILE A 109 -15.38 -6.34 -11.54
N ASP A 110 -15.48 -6.81 -12.78
CA ASP A 110 -15.66 -8.24 -13.04
C ASP A 110 -14.40 -9.04 -12.65
N ALA A 111 -14.58 -10.30 -12.29
CA ALA A 111 -13.48 -11.19 -11.96
C ALA A 111 -12.50 -11.31 -13.14
N PRO A 112 -11.19 -11.39 -12.90
CA PRO A 112 -10.24 -11.65 -13.96
C PRO A 112 -10.58 -12.98 -14.63
N THR A 113 -10.72 -12.96 -15.97
CA THR A 113 -11.05 -14.14 -16.78
C THR A 113 -9.84 -14.99 -17.12
N GLU A 114 -8.65 -14.41 -17.00
CA GLU A 114 -7.38 -15.04 -17.33
C GLU A 114 -6.88 -15.93 -16.17
N ASP A 115 -6.15 -16.99 -16.52
CA ASP A 115 -5.51 -17.86 -15.54
C ASP A 115 -4.41 -17.12 -14.78
N VAL A 116 -4.22 -17.48 -13.51
CA VAL A 116 -3.21 -16.89 -12.63
C VAL A 116 -1.78 -17.01 -13.19
N SER A 117 -1.50 -18.02 -13.99
CA SER A 117 -0.20 -18.22 -14.64
C SER A 117 0.18 -17.09 -15.60
N ILE A 118 -0.81 -16.53 -16.31
CA ILE A 118 -0.61 -15.40 -17.24
C ILE A 118 -0.17 -14.16 -16.44
N TRP A 119 -0.86 -13.87 -15.33
CA TRP A 119 -0.52 -12.77 -14.44
C TRP A 119 0.87 -12.92 -13.82
N VAL A 120 1.25 -14.15 -13.45
CA VAL A 120 2.60 -14.44 -12.92
C VAL A 120 3.66 -14.22 -14.01
N THR A 121 3.45 -14.72 -15.22
CA THR A 121 4.40 -14.50 -16.33
C THR A 121 4.57 -13.01 -16.62
N GLN A 122 3.46 -12.27 -16.63
CA GLN A 122 3.50 -10.82 -16.82
C GLN A 122 4.26 -10.11 -15.69
N SER A 123 4.06 -10.53 -14.44
CA SER A 123 4.76 -9.94 -13.28
C SER A 123 6.27 -10.18 -13.33
N GLU A 124 6.71 -11.36 -13.74
CA GLU A 124 8.13 -11.67 -13.90
C GLU A 124 8.79 -10.83 -15.01
N ALA A 125 8.03 -10.45 -16.05
CA ALA A 125 8.53 -9.65 -17.17
C ALA A 125 8.49 -8.13 -16.91
N ALA A 126 7.43 -7.63 -16.27
CA ALA A 126 7.11 -6.20 -16.21
C ALA A 126 7.35 -5.58 -14.81
N SER A 127 7.46 -6.37 -13.74
CA SER A 127 7.59 -5.82 -12.39
C SER A 127 8.86 -4.96 -12.23
N PRO A 128 8.73 -3.71 -11.75
CA PRO A 128 9.88 -2.85 -11.48
C PRO A 128 10.87 -3.47 -10.47
N ALA A 129 10.38 -4.25 -9.51
CA ALA A 129 11.23 -4.93 -8.52
C ALA A 129 12.12 -5.99 -9.16
N VAL A 130 11.57 -6.81 -10.07
CA VAL A 130 12.34 -7.80 -10.83
C VAL A 130 13.38 -7.13 -11.71
N ARG A 131 12.98 -6.04 -12.40
CA ARG A 131 13.89 -5.26 -13.24
C ARG A 131 15.03 -4.61 -12.44
N GLN A 132 14.75 -4.10 -11.23
CA GLN A 132 15.81 -3.59 -10.34
C GLN A 132 16.81 -4.66 -9.94
N ALA A 133 16.33 -5.87 -9.58
CA ALA A 133 17.19 -6.98 -9.21
C ALA A 133 18.02 -7.48 -10.40
N GLN A 134 17.44 -7.50 -11.61
CA GLN A 134 18.15 -7.84 -12.85
C GLN A 134 19.29 -6.86 -13.15
N LEU A 135 19.01 -5.56 -13.04
CA LEU A 135 20.05 -4.52 -13.20
C LEU A 135 21.12 -4.62 -12.12
N GLY A 136 20.74 -5.02 -10.89
CA GLY A 136 21.70 -5.31 -9.81
C GLY A 136 22.67 -6.45 -10.16
N LEU A 137 22.16 -7.52 -10.76
CA LEU A 137 22.96 -8.63 -11.25
C LEU A 137 23.90 -8.19 -12.39
N GLU A 138 23.39 -7.38 -13.33
CA GLU A 138 24.20 -6.83 -14.41
C GLU A 138 25.36 -5.96 -13.88
N ILE A 139 25.09 -5.10 -12.90
CA ILE A 139 26.12 -4.30 -12.22
C ILE A 139 27.17 -5.20 -11.57
N ALA A 140 26.76 -6.26 -10.87
CA ALA A 140 27.69 -7.19 -10.23
C ALA A 140 28.59 -7.91 -11.26
N SER A 141 28.03 -8.30 -12.42
CA SER A 141 28.78 -8.89 -13.54
C SER A 141 29.79 -7.89 -14.14
N LEU A 142 29.40 -6.61 -14.29
CA LEU A 142 30.32 -5.58 -14.75
C LEU A 142 31.42 -5.28 -13.73
N GLU A 143 31.16 -5.39 -12.42
CA GLU A 143 32.19 -5.25 -11.37
C GLU A 143 33.20 -6.39 -11.42
N VAL A 144 32.81 -7.64 -11.79
CA VAL A 144 33.75 -8.74 -12.06
C VAL A 144 34.65 -8.38 -13.23
N ASN A 145 34.08 -7.87 -14.34
CA ASN A 145 34.87 -7.45 -15.51
C ASN A 145 35.86 -6.34 -15.17
N LYS A 146 35.40 -5.36 -14.35
CA LYS A 146 36.27 -4.28 -13.86
C LYS A 146 37.38 -4.78 -12.95
N ALA A 147 37.10 -5.75 -12.05
CA ALA A 147 38.12 -6.35 -11.21
C ALA A 147 39.20 -7.11 -12.05
N ASN A 148 38.73 -7.84 -13.08
CA ASN A 148 39.63 -8.51 -14.03
C ASN A 148 40.49 -7.52 -14.83
N ALA A 149 39.96 -6.32 -15.15
CA ALA A 149 40.72 -5.26 -15.80
C ALA A 149 41.86 -4.70 -14.95
N GLY A 150 41.84 -4.92 -13.62
CA GLY A 150 42.95 -4.60 -12.72
C GLY A 150 44.28 -5.33 -13.01
N HIS A 151 44.27 -6.38 -13.83
CA HIS A 151 45.46 -7.02 -14.36
C HIS A 151 46.01 -6.39 -15.65
N LYS A 152 45.28 -5.44 -16.25
CA LYS A 152 45.64 -4.81 -17.51
C LYS A 152 46.42 -3.50 -17.30
N PRO A 153 47.32 -3.12 -18.24
CA PRO A 153 47.94 -1.82 -18.19
C PRO A 153 46.90 -0.69 -18.41
N THR A 154 47.10 0.45 -17.73
CA THR A 154 46.33 1.69 -17.94
C THR A 154 47.18 2.75 -18.61
N ILE A 155 46.57 3.57 -19.46
CA ILE A 155 47.20 4.71 -20.10
C ILE A 155 46.36 5.95 -19.73
N ASP A 156 47.01 6.91 -19.07
CA ASP A 156 46.38 8.14 -18.61
C ASP A 156 47.04 9.31 -19.30
N ALA A 157 46.24 10.21 -19.89
CA ALA A 157 46.69 11.49 -20.40
C ALA A 157 46.41 12.57 -19.33
N GLN A 158 47.45 13.26 -18.91
CA GLN A 158 47.42 14.29 -17.90
C GLN A 158 47.77 15.64 -18.49
N LEU A 159 46.89 16.63 -18.40
CA LEU A 159 47.13 17.98 -18.72
C LEU A 159 47.00 18.80 -17.43
N SER A 160 48.03 19.51 -17.06
CA SER A 160 47.95 20.40 -15.91
C SER A 160 48.44 21.81 -16.26
N TYR A 161 47.82 22.83 -15.66
CA TYR A 161 48.23 24.20 -15.71
C TYR A 161 48.32 24.74 -14.29
N ALA A 162 49.53 24.95 -13.81
CA ALA A 162 49.75 25.46 -12.47
C ALA A 162 50.30 26.89 -12.53
N GLY A 163 49.67 27.79 -11.77
CA GLY A 163 50.17 29.15 -11.55
C GLY A 163 50.66 29.31 -10.13
N ALA A 164 51.91 29.68 -9.92
CA ALA A 164 52.46 30.02 -8.62
C ALA A 164 52.87 31.48 -8.58
N ARG A 165 52.47 32.20 -7.53
CA ARG A 165 52.90 33.56 -7.23
C ARG A 165 53.83 33.52 -6.03
N ASN A 166 55.10 33.83 -6.28
CA ASN A 166 56.10 33.95 -5.22
C ASN A 166 56.19 35.38 -4.78
N LEU A 167 55.83 35.70 -3.54
CA LEU A 167 55.77 37.08 -3.01
C LEU A 167 57.13 37.57 -2.54
N ASN A 168 58.06 36.67 -2.14
CA ASN A 168 59.36 37.03 -1.54
C ASN A 168 60.56 36.34 -2.20
N GLY A 169 60.44 35.99 -3.51
CA GLY A 169 61.47 35.24 -4.20
C GLY A 169 61.57 33.77 -3.80
N THR A 170 62.45 33.00 -4.46
CA THR A 170 62.77 31.60 -4.08
C THR A 170 64.13 31.55 -3.41
N ALA A 171 64.41 30.51 -2.58
CA ALA A 171 65.69 30.34 -1.83
C ALA A 171 66.96 30.33 -2.75
N THR A 172 66.79 30.22 -4.06
CA THR A 172 67.90 30.22 -5.07
C THR A 172 68.07 31.55 -5.81
N THR A 173 67.15 32.55 -5.63
CA THR A 173 67.27 33.87 -6.27
C THR A 173 67.23 34.92 -5.21
N ALA A 174 68.37 35.56 -4.89
CA ALA A 174 68.56 36.59 -3.89
C ALA A 174 67.93 37.95 -4.23
N LEU A 175 67.05 38.07 -5.21
CA LEU A 175 66.35 39.29 -5.54
C LEU A 175 64.88 39.20 -5.12
N SER A 176 64.50 40.07 -4.20
CA SER A 176 63.13 40.33 -3.73
C SER A 176 62.21 40.87 -4.82
N SER A 177 61.89 40.10 -5.79
CA SER A 177 60.86 40.43 -6.77
C SER A 177 59.75 39.37 -6.77
N SER A 178 58.50 39.80 -6.61
CA SER A 178 57.36 38.91 -6.84
C SER A 178 57.34 38.51 -8.32
N ASN A 179 57.38 37.22 -8.59
CA ASN A 179 57.21 36.72 -9.94
C ASN A 179 56.03 35.74 -10.01
N HIS A 180 55.38 35.73 -11.15
CA HIS A 180 54.35 34.73 -11.50
C HIS A 180 55.00 33.68 -12.39
N VAL A 181 54.93 32.42 -11.94
CA VAL A 181 55.40 31.30 -12.74
C VAL A 181 54.17 30.47 -13.17
N PHE A 182 54.04 30.36 -14.48
CA PHE A 182 53.05 29.49 -15.08
C PHE A 182 53.75 28.24 -15.63
N SER A 183 53.30 27.08 -15.16
CA SER A 183 53.91 25.78 -15.56
C SER A 183 52.83 24.93 -16.23
N PRO A 184 52.65 25.06 -17.56
CA PRO A 184 51.87 24.10 -18.30
C PRO A 184 52.61 22.76 -18.39
N SER A 185 51.92 21.64 -18.16
CA SER A 185 52.53 20.34 -18.44
C SER A 185 51.51 19.41 -19.11
N ALA A 186 52.02 18.63 -20.05
CA ALA A 186 51.30 17.54 -20.67
C ALA A 186 52.11 16.26 -20.52
N ALA A 187 51.45 15.18 -20.02
CA ALA A 187 52.09 13.92 -19.84
C ALA A 187 51.16 12.76 -20.27
N VAL A 188 51.77 11.69 -20.78
CA VAL A 188 51.09 10.42 -20.99
C VAL A 188 51.81 9.42 -20.07
N VAL A 189 50.98 8.82 -19.16
CA VAL A 189 51.49 7.89 -18.15
C VAL A 189 50.97 6.48 -18.48
N LEU A 190 51.87 5.54 -18.72
CA LEU A 190 51.57 4.10 -18.83
C LEU A 190 51.85 3.44 -17.49
N ASN A 191 50.83 2.88 -16.86
CA ASN A 191 50.97 2.11 -15.62
C ASN A 191 50.75 0.61 -15.90
N VAL A 192 51.77 -0.24 -15.67
CA VAL A 192 51.71 -1.68 -15.89
C VAL A 192 51.89 -2.37 -14.53
N PRO A 193 50.84 -2.97 -13.94
CA PRO A 193 50.94 -3.69 -12.68
C PRO A 193 51.66 -5.01 -12.90
N LEU A 194 52.91 -5.12 -12.48
CA LEU A 194 53.71 -6.36 -12.60
C LEU A 194 53.44 -7.34 -11.47
N PHE A 195 53.22 -6.83 -10.26
CA PHE A 195 52.88 -7.63 -9.09
C PHE A 195 52.18 -6.78 -8.05
N ALA A 196 50.96 -7.19 -7.65
CA ALA A 196 50.12 -6.48 -6.68
C ALA A 196 49.89 -7.30 -5.38
N GLY A 197 50.80 -8.21 -5.01
CA GLY A 197 50.67 -9.00 -3.78
C GLY A 197 49.38 -9.81 -3.69
N PHE A 198 48.91 -10.36 -4.80
CA PHE A 198 47.64 -11.11 -4.94
C PHE A 198 46.37 -10.28 -4.71
N THR A 199 46.43 -8.98 -4.45
CA THR A 199 45.30 -8.12 -4.19
C THR A 199 44.26 -8.19 -5.32
N THR A 200 44.69 -8.08 -6.58
CA THR A 200 43.76 -8.15 -7.72
C THR A 200 43.09 -9.53 -7.84
N MET A 201 43.83 -10.61 -7.57
CA MET A 201 43.27 -11.96 -7.58
C MET A 201 42.18 -12.15 -6.52
N TYR A 202 42.41 -11.66 -5.29
CA TYR A 202 41.42 -11.76 -4.23
C TYR A 202 40.22 -10.81 -4.50
N ARG A 203 40.47 -9.66 -5.11
CA ARG A 203 39.36 -8.75 -5.54
C ARG A 203 38.48 -9.42 -6.59
N VAL A 204 39.05 -10.15 -7.55
CA VAL A 204 38.26 -10.93 -8.53
C VAL A 204 37.43 -12.01 -7.83
N LYS A 205 38.03 -12.77 -6.89
CA LYS A 205 37.27 -13.77 -6.12
C LYS A 205 36.13 -13.17 -5.32
N GLU A 206 36.36 -12.03 -4.68
CA GLU A 206 35.34 -11.26 -3.95
C GLU A 206 34.19 -10.85 -4.88
N THR A 207 34.49 -10.25 -6.04
CA THR A 207 33.47 -9.78 -6.97
C THR A 207 32.67 -10.93 -7.60
N VAL A 208 33.29 -12.10 -7.86
CA VAL A 208 32.58 -13.30 -8.31
C VAL A 208 31.61 -13.79 -7.25
N ALA A 209 32.02 -13.84 -5.97
CA ALA A 209 31.09 -14.20 -4.89
C ALA A 209 29.94 -13.21 -4.72
N LEU A 210 30.19 -11.92 -4.97
CA LEU A 210 29.14 -10.88 -4.97
C LEU A 210 28.19 -11.02 -6.18
N GLU A 211 28.69 -11.45 -7.35
CA GLU A 211 27.85 -11.79 -8.51
C GLU A 211 26.94 -12.98 -8.21
N ASP A 212 27.47 -14.06 -7.59
CA ASP A 212 26.66 -15.22 -7.19
C ASP A 212 25.59 -14.84 -6.16
N LYS A 213 25.92 -13.94 -5.23
CA LYS A 213 24.95 -13.37 -4.31
C LYS A 213 23.85 -12.59 -5.06
N ALA A 214 24.23 -11.69 -5.98
CA ALA A 214 23.27 -10.90 -6.75
C ALA A 214 22.36 -11.78 -7.63
N ARG A 215 22.89 -12.90 -8.16
CA ARG A 215 22.10 -13.90 -8.89
C ARG A 215 21.07 -14.57 -7.99
N SER A 216 21.46 -14.93 -6.78
CA SER A 216 20.55 -15.51 -5.79
C SER A 216 19.48 -14.51 -5.34
N ASP A 217 19.86 -13.24 -5.15
CA ASP A 217 18.94 -12.15 -4.82
C ASP A 217 17.92 -11.91 -5.94
N TYR A 218 18.34 -11.92 -7.22
CA TYR A 218 17.45 -11.83 -8.38
C TYR A 218 16.44 -12.97 -8.42
N GLU A 219 16.89 -14.23 -8.27
CA GLU A 219 15.99 -15.39 -8.23
C GLU A 219 14.99 -15.31 -7.06
N ASN A 220 15.42 -14.84 -5.90
CA ASN A 220 14.56 -14.62 -4.75
C ASN A 220 13.48 -13.56 -5.03
N VAL A 221 13.87 -12.41 -5.59
CA VAL A 221 12.91 -11.34 -5.96
C VAL A 221 11.91 -11.84 -6.99
N ARG A 222 12.35 -12.61 -8.00
CA ARG A 222 11.45 -13.19 -9.00
C ARG A 222 10.39 -14.10 -8.36
N ARG A 223 10.83 -15.00 -7.44
CA ARG A 223 9.91 -15.91 -6.73
C ARG A 223 8.96 -15.18 -5.78
N THR A 224 9.43 -14.19 -5.06
CA THR A 224 8.59 -13.40 -4.14
C THR A 224 7.57 -12.56 -4.90
N THR A 225 7.94 -12.00 -6.06
CA THR A 225 7.01 -11.28 -6.96
C THR A 225 5.93 -12.21 -7.50
N ALA A 226 6.32 -13.41 -7.97
CA ALA A 226 5.37 -14.42 -8.43
C ALA A 226 4.39 -14.84 -7.32
N GLN A 227 4.87 -14.99 -6.08
CA GLN A 227 4.03 -15.29 -4.93
C GLN A 227 3.09 -14.13 -4.59
N ALA A 228 3.60 -12.90 -4.57
CA ALA A 228 2.77 -11.70 -4.32
C ALA A 228 1.65 -11.56 -5.34
N THR A 229 1.94 -11.82 -6.62
CA THR A 229 0.95 -11.80 -7.71
C THR A 229 -0.13 -12.85 -7.49
N ARG A 230 0.23 -14.11 -7.15
CA ARG A 230 -0.75 -15.16 -6.84
C ARG A 230 -1.62 -14.77 -5.64
N THR A 231 -1.01 -14.24 -4.58
CA THR A 231 -1.74 -13.79 -3.39
C THR A 231 -2.73 -12.67 -3.72
N ALA A 232 -2.32 -11.68 -4.52
CA ALA A 232 -3.19 -10.59 -4.95
C ALA A 232 -4.35 -11.10 -5.84
N TYR A 233 -4.06 -12.01 -6.78
CA TYR A 233 -5.06 -12.62 -7.65
C TYR A 233 -6.11 -13.39 -6.87
N PHE A 234 -5.70 -14.34 -6.01
CA PHE A 234 -6.63 -15.11 -5.20
C PHE A 234 -7.37 -14.24 -4.19
N GLY A 235 -6.71 -13.21 -3.65
CA GLY A 235 -7.35 -12.23 -2.78
C GLY A 235 -8.47 -11.47 -3.49
N LEU A 236 -8.27 -11.07 -4.73
CA LEU A 236 -9.29 -10.39 -5.55
C LEU A 236 -10.47 -11.33 -5.86
N VAL A 237 -10.21 -12.56 -6.30
CA VAL A 237 -11.26 -13.56 -6.61
C VAL A 237 -12.08 -13.93 -5.37
N ALA A 238 -11.40 -14.13 -4.23
CA ALA A 238 -12.06 -14.39 -2.96
C ALA A 238 -12.88 -13.17 -2.50
N GLY A 239 -12.35 -11.95 -2.62
CA GLY A 239 -13.04 -10.72 -2.28
C GLY A 239 -14.34 -10.52 -3.07
N LEU A 240 -14.32 -10.77 -4.38
CA LEU A 240 -15.51 -10.72 -5.24
C LEU A 240 -16.57 -11.75 -4.81
N SER A 241 -16.13 -12.95 -4.43
CA SER A 241 -17.03 -14.00 -3.92
C SER A 241 -17.61 -13.61 -2.55
N GLN A 242 -16.80 -12.99 -1.68
CA GLN A 242 -17.26 -12.45 -0.39
C GLN A 242 -18.31 -11.36 -0.54
N VAL A 243 -18.14 -10.42 -1.48
CA VAL A 243 -19.13 -9.38 -1.73
C VAL A 243 -20.50 -10.01 -2.08
N LYS A 244 -20.53 -10.99 -3.00
CA LYS A 244 -21.78 -11.70 -3.36
C LYS A 244 -22.39 -12.42 -2.16
N ALA A 245 -21.57 -13.05 -1.31
CA ALA A 245 -22.03 -13.72 -0.10
C ALA A 245 -22.61 -12.72 0.91
N TYR A 246 -21.95 -11.57 1.10
CA TYR A 246 -22.46 -10.53 2.01
C TYR A 246 -23.73 -9.84 1.47
N GLU A 247 -23.91 -9.69 0.16
CA GLU A 247 -25.16 -9.20 -0.42
C GLU A 247 -26.34 -10.15 -0.13
N ALA A 248 -26.12 -11.45 -0.27
CA ALA A 248 -27.10 -12.45 0.11
C ALA A 248 -27.35 -12.48 1.63
N ALA A 249 -26.32 -12.35 2.44
CA ALA A 249 -26.41 -12.29 3.89
C ALA A 249 -27.13 -11.03 4.38
N GLU A 250 -26.95 -9.89 3.72
CA GLU A 250 -27.67 -8.64 4.02
C GLU A 250 -29.18 -8.83 3.79
N ALA A 251 -29.59 -9.37 2.63
CA ALA A 251 -30.98 -9.64 2.31
C ALA A 251 -31.64 -10.60 3.33
N SER A 252 -30.92 -11.68 3.71
CA SER A 252 -31.39 -12.65 4.70
C SER A 252 -31.48 -12.04 6.09
N SER A 253 -30.49 -11.24 6.51
CA SER A 253 -30.49 -10.57 7.82
C SER A 253 -31.57 -9.51 7.92
N GLN A 254 -31.87 -8.79 6.83
CA GLN A 254 -32.99 -7.86 6.77
C GLN A 254 -34.32 -8.60 6.96
N SER A 255 -34.55 -9.69 6.23
CA SER A 255 -35.77 -10.52 6.38
C SER A 255 -35.92 -11.08 7.79
N ALA A 256 -34.84 -11.54 8.41
CA ALA A 256 -34.84 -12.02 9.79
C ALA A 256 -35.20 -10.91 10.79
N LEU A 257 -34.65 -9.70 10.61
CA LEU A 257 -35.00 -8.56 11.46
C LEU A 257 -36.47 -8.19 11.33
N ASP A 258 -37.02 -8.17 10.11
CA ASP A 258 -38.41 -7.83 9.88
C ASP A 258 -39.37 -8.88 10.47
N ALA A 259 -39.04 -10.17 10.36
CA ALA A 259 -39.77 -11.25 11.00
C ALA A 259 -39.73 -11.15 12.54
N ASN A 260 -38.54 -10.88 13.12
CA ASN A 260 -38.40 -10.72 14.57
C ASN A 260 -39.14 -9.48 15.11
N LYS A 261 -39.14 -8.38 14.36
CA LYS A 261 -39.97 -7.17 14.73
C LYS A 261 -41.45 -7.51 14.72
N LEU A 262 -41.93 -8.21 13.69
CA LEU A 262 -43.33 -8.64 13.63
C LEU A 262 -43.66 -9.60 14.79
N GLY A 263 -42.82 -10.63 15.01
CA GLY A 263 -43.00 -11.56 16.14
C GLY A 263 -43.03 -10.89 17.50
N TYR A 264 -42.18 -9.87 17.69
CA TYR A 264 -42.20 -9.03 18.91
C TYR A 264 -43.51 -8.23 19.06
N SER A 265 -44.00 -7.66 17.95
CA SER A 265 -45.24 -6.85 17.97
C SER A 265 -46.50 -7.68 18.34
N VAL A 266 -46.50 -8.97 18.01
CA VAL A 266 -47.59 -9.92 18.32
C VAL A 266 -47.35 -10.74 19.60
N GLY A 267 -46.22 -10.49 20.29
CA GLY A 267 -45.90 -11.12 21.57
C GLY A 267 -45.32 -12.56 21.49
N VAL A 268 -44.91 -12.99 20.28
CA VAL A 268 -44.27 -14.34 20.06
C VAL A 268 -42.77 -14.29 20.38
N ASN A 269 -42.09 -13.20 19.94
CA ASN A 269 -40.67 -13.02 20.18
C ASN A 269 -40.39 -12.03 21.32
N ILE A 270 -39.24 -12.13 21.92
CA ILE A 270 -38.80 -11.22 22.99
C ILE A 270 -37.91 -10.10 22.42
N ASN A 271 -37.79 -9.01 23.18
CA ASN A 271 -37.01 -7.83 22.77
C ASN A 271 -35.58 -8.14 22.36
N ILE A 272 -34.93 -9.09 23.03
CA ILE A 272 -33.54 -9.48 22.77
C ILE A 272 -33.35 -10.09 21.36
N ASP A 273 -34.36 -10.77 20.83
CA ASP A 273 -34.31 -11.37 19.49
C ASP A 273 -34.26 -10.30 18.40
N VAL A 274 -35.05 -9.21 18.58
CA VAL A 274 -35.03 -8.04 17.72
C VAL A 274 -33.67 -7.35 17.77
N LEU A 275 -33.13 -7.13 18.98
CA LEU A 275 -31.83 -6.50 19.18
C LEU A 275 -30.68 -7.31 18.58
N ASN A 276 -30.74 -8.64 18.67
CA ASN A 276 -29.76 -9.55 18.09
C ASN A 276 -29.80 -9.48 16.54
N SER A 277 -31.00 -9.61 15.96
CA SER A 277 -31.19 -9.52 14.51
C SER A 277 -30.76 -8.17 13.95
N GLN A 278 -31.02 -7.10 14.69
CA GLN A 278 -30.61 -5.76 14.34
C GLN A 278 -29.08 -5.61 14.35
N SER A 279 -28.43 -6.11 15.39
CA SER A 279 -26.96 -6.11 15.48
C SER A 279 -26.33 -6.91 14.34
N GLN A 280 -26.89 -8.08 14.00
CA GLN A 280 -26.44 -8.91 12.90
C GLN A 280 -26.56 -8.19 11.55
N LEU A 281 -27.70 -7.55 11.28
CA LEU A 281 -27.89 -6.78 10.03
C LEU A 281 -26.85 -5.65 9.88
N TYR A 282 -26.67 -4.83 10.92
CA TYR A 282 -25.70 -3.73 10.85
C TYR A 282 -24.26 -4.22 10.75
N GLN A 283 -23.92 -5.35 11.39
CA GLN A 283 -22.61 -5.98 11.20
C GLN A 283 -22.43 -6.42 9.74
N THR A 284 -23.41 -7.12 9.16
CA THR A 284 -23.37 -7.57 7.76
C THR A 284 -23.24 -6.40 6.79
N LYS A 285 -23.95 -5.29 7.02
CA LYS A 285 -23.81 -4.07 6.21
C LYS A 285 -22.42 -3.46 6.28
N ARG A 286 -21.80 -3.42 7.46
CA ARG A 286 -20.41 -2.95 7.61
C ARG A 286 -19.43 -3.84 6.85
N ASP A 287 -19.58 -5.16 7.00
CA ASP A 287 -18.70 -6.13 6.35
C ASP A 287 -18.84 -6.07 4.82
N LEU A 288 -20.07 -5.86 4.31
CA LEU A 288 -20.32 -5.68 2.89
C LEU A 288 -19.68 -4.39 2.35
N ALA A 289 -19.85 -3.26 3.03
CA ALA A 289 -19.24 -1.98 2.63
C ALA A 289 -17.72 -2.11 2.56
N LYS A 290 -17.11 -2.68 3.61
CA LYS A 290 -15.67 -2.94 3.64
C LYS A 290 -15.22 -3.86 2.51
N ALA A 291 -15.91 -4.98 2.29
CA ALA A 291 -15.57 -5.94 1.24
C ALA A 291 -15.60 -5.31 -0.18
N ARG A 292 -16.53 -4.41 -0.44
CA ARG A 292 -16.62 -3.67 -1.71
C ARG A 292 -15.38 -2.79 -1.93
N TYR A 293 -14.93 -2.05 -0.92
CA TYR A 293 -13.72 -1.23 -1.01
C TYR A 293 -12.45 -2.09 -1.11
N ASP A 294 -12.38 -3.18 -0.35
CA ASP A 294 -11.25 -4.12 -0.39
C ASP A 294 -11.06 -4.74 -1.79
N VAL A 295 -12.14 -5.00 -2.53
CA VAL A 295 -12.09 -5.47 -3.92
C VAL A 295 -11.49 -4.41 -4.85
N LEU A 296 -11.87 -3.14 -4.72
CA LEU A 296 -11.33 -2.06 -5.54
C LEU A 296 -9.83 -1.88 -5.32
N VAL A 297 -9.42 -1.85 -4.07
CA VAL A 297 -7.97 -1.78 -3.70
C VAL A 297 -7.25 -3.05 -4.11
N GLY A 298 -7.86 -4.23 -3.97
CA GLY A 298 -7.33 -5.52 -4.38
C GLY A 298 -6.99 -5.57 -5.87
N ASN A 299 -7.82 -4.97 -6.72
CA ASN A 299 -7.55 -4.84 -8.15
C ASN A 299 -6.30 -3.98 -8.43
N LEU A 300 -6.16 -2.84 -7.75
CA LEU A 300 -4.96 -2.00 -7.88
C LEU A 300 -3.70 -2.73 -7.40
N LYS A 301 -3.78 -3.47 -6.28
CA LYS A 301 -2.68 -4.29 -5.77
C LYS A 301 -2.28 -5.40 -6.73
N LEU A 302 -3.22 -6.02 -7.42
CA LEU A 302 -2.92 -7.01 -8.45
C LEU A 302 -2.15 -6.37 -9.62
N ARG A 303 -2.59 -5.21 -10.11
CA ARG A 303 -1.90 -4.46 -11.18
C ARG A 303 -0.52 -3.95 -10.73
N GLN A 304 -0.37 -3.55 -9.48
CA GLN A 304 0.92 -3.21 -8.89
C GLN A 304 1.85 -4.43 -8.86
N ALA A 305 1.36 -5.59 -8.42
CA ALA A 305 2.15 -6.82 -8.36
C ALA A 305 2.64 -7.26 -9.74
N THR A 306 1.84 -7.04 -10.80
CA THR A 306 2.25 -7.30 -12.19
C THR A 306 3.12 -6.19 -12.79
N GLY A 307 3.30 -5.06 -12.10
CA GLY A 307 4.07 -3.93 -12.63
C GLY A 307 3.37 -3.14 -13.73
N THR A 308 2.07 -3.34 -13.92
CA THR A 308 1.28 -2.71 -15.00
C THR A 308 0.42 -1.55 -14.52
N LEU A 309 0.46 -1.24 -13.22
CA LEU A 309 -0.34 -0.16 -12.65
C LEU A 309 0.10 1.20 -13.19
N THR A 310 -0.85 1.93 -13.74
CA THR A 310 -0.68 3.29 -14.28
C THR A 310 -1.72 4.25 -13.68
N PRO A 311 -1.51 5.57 -13.71
CA PRO A 311 -2.53 6.54 -13.29
C PRO A 311 -3.86 6.42 -14.06
N ALA A 312 -3.83 5.92 -15.30
CA ALA A 312 -5.03 5.69 -16.11
C ALA A 312 -5.96 4.62 -15.50
N ASP A 313 -5.41 3.66 -14.76
CA ASP A 313 -6.17 2.59 -14.08
C ASP A 313 -7.05 3.10 -12.93
N LEU A 314 -6.83 4.33 -12.48
CA LEU A 314 -7.72 5.00 -11.51
C LEU A 314 -8.99 5.57 -12.18
N GLN A 315 -9.01 5.80 -13.50
CA GLN A 315 -10.17 6.38 -14.19
C GLN A 315 -11.43 5.52 -14.07
N PRO A 316 -11.38 4.18 -14.29
CA PRO A 316 -12.53 3.31 -14.07
C PRO A 316 -13.05 3.38 -12.63
N ILE A 317 -12.15 3.47 -11.64
CA ILE A 317 -12.50 3.59 -10.22
C ILE A 317 -13.15 4.97 -9.97
N ASN A 318 -12.61 6.05 -10.52
CA ASN A 318 -13.19 7.38 -10.41
C ASN A 318 -14.60 7.46 -11.02
N ALA A 319 -14.86 6.71 -12.10
CA ALA A 319 -16.19 6.64 -12.72
C ALA A 319 -17.24 5.94 -11.83
N LEU A 320 -16.81 5.16 -10.83
CA LEU A 320 -17.69 4.51 -9.84
C LEU A 320 -18.05 5.46 -8.68
N LEU A 321 -17.37 6.59 -8.54
CA LEU A 321 -17.63 7.57 -7.49
C LEU A 321 -18.86 8.43 -7.84
N ALA A 322 -19.57 8.87 -6.82
CA ALA A 322 -20.69 9.78 -7.00
C ALA A 322 -20.23 11.12 -7.64
N PRO A 323 -21.04 11.75 -8.48
CA PRO A 323 -20.70 13.00 -9.16
C PRO A 323 -20.37 14.18 -8.22
#